data_e827ba6958a4277195789e65cc439cf5
#
_entry.id   e827ba6958a4277195789e65cc439cf5
#
_cell.length_a   1.000
_cell.length_b   1.000
_cell.length_c   1.000
_cell.angle_alpha   90.00
_cell.angle_beta   90.00
_cell.angle_gamma   90.00
#
_symmetry.space_group_name_H-M   'P 1'
#
loop_
_entity.id
_entity.type
_entity.pdbx_description
1 polymer ?
#
loop_
_entity_poly.entity_id
_entity_poly.type
_entity_poly.pdbx_seq_one_letter_code
_entity_poly.pdbx_strand_id
1 'polypeptide(L)'
;AQVTTPYTENFDNSSTGSAFNPSLPVCWDFYVNTTSSFYYPYFYNRNYSFYANSGSNFLYGYRSSSSSTSTSYADTTLIITPEIQGLDSATKQLEFYARTTSVGRPGEVLIGLTDAAGTPSSLRIVDTVYAPATTYNKYTVYLDGATTGDARIAFMLRREIGVYDYICIDDVSVTDIPPCPEPIGLALNSTTKSTATISWSSSSSAFNIEVGPMGFTQGTGTSVTSTTTSYTATGLTQNTYYDAYVMANCTSTGDGTSNWVGPFTFKTECGAFASPYSEDFGYSDGSGSTANPDLPDCWEHQNLAAYTFNYCYVDKYYFYGNQATDSAYAYLRTYYSQFSSQTALGDTNMMILPRIAGLENGTQQILFNARSVSTSAAYLSNIAVATIDSNKSIASLSIVDTIQVTSTTYSDYSLDLDNVASDAAHVVLIVFAGSNTGYTYGYNGAYFDEIEIRDIPNCPTAADFAGMATSDSSATLTWVDTTLATNYIIEWGPSGFTQGTGAPTDTVTGTSWSINTLDDATTYDFYIQSNCMATNGSVSPWVGPLSIETPCLPSQK
;
A
#
# COMPACT_ATOMS: atom_id res chain seq x y z
N ALA A 1 -4.95 -51.73 -7.65
CA ALA A 1 -5.07 -51.86 -9.10
C ALA A 1 -4.14 -50.85 -9.76
N GLN A 2 -3.46 -51.27 -10.82
CA GLN A 2 -2.63 -50.36 -11.61
C GLN A 2 -3.49 -49.69 -12.67
N VAL A 3 -3.29 -48.40 -12.86
CA VAL A 3 -3.96 -47.58 -13.88
C VAL A 3 -2.97 -47.14 -14.96
N THR A 4 -3.46 -46.98 -16.19
CA THR A 4 -2.66 -46.48 -17.33
C THR A 4 -2.84 -44.97 -17.50
N THR A 5 -1.86 -44.28 -18.04
CA THR A 5 -2.01 -42.86 -18.44
C THR A 5 -2.64 -42.76 -19.84
N PRO A 6 -3.48 -41.75 -20.12
CA PRO A 6 -3.89 -40.69 -19.18
C PRO A 6 -4.82 -41.22 -18.08
N TYR A 7 -4.57 -40.81 -16.84
CA TYR A 7 -5.41 -41.10 -15.70
C TYR A 7 -6.05 -39.79 -15.23
N THR A 8 -7.34 -39.81 -14.88
CA THR A 8 -8.07 -38.61 -14.37
C THR A 8 -8.97 -38.98 -13.21
N GLU A 9 -9.12 -38.07 -12.25
CA GLU A 9 -9.99 -38.18 -11.09
C GLU A 9 -10.58 -36.82 -10.71
N ASN A 10 -11.90 -36.71 -10.69
CA ASN A 10 -12.64 -35.51 -10.33
C ASN A 10 -13.46 -35.66 -9.02
N PHE A 11 -13.27 -36.76 -8.32
CA PHE A 11 -13.90 -37.07 -7.03
C PHE A 11 -15.44 -37.20 -7.02
N ASP A 12 -16.14 -36.96 -8.12
CA ASP A 12 -17.60 -36.95 -8.19
C ASP A 12 -18.27 -38.32 -7.95
N ASN A 13 -17.55 -39.39 -8.21
CA ASN A 13 -18.04 -40.76 -8.01
C ASN A 13 -17.94 -41.27 -6.57
N SER A 14 -17.43 -40.44 -5.66
CA SER A 14 -17.24 -40.80 -4.26
C SER A 14 -18.27 -40.10 -3.37
N SER A 15 -18.69 -40.74 -2.28
CA SER A 15 -19.58 -40.11 -1.30
C SER A 15 -18.84 -39.08 -0.44
N THR A 16 -19.58 -38.21 0.25
CA THR A 16 -18.97 -37.31 1.23
C THR A 16 -18.30 -38.09 2.35
N GLY A 17 -17.04 -37.75 2.64
CA GLY A 17 -16.24 -38.33 3.70
C GLY A 17 -16.22 -37.48 4.98
N SER A 18 -15.31 -37.86 5.87
CA SER A 18 -14.96 -37.12 7.07
C SER A 18 -13.47 -37.27 7.39
N ALA A 19 -12.97 -36.50 8.34
CA ALA A 19 -11.56 -36.57 8.78
C ALA A 19 -11.09 -38.00 9.17
N PHE A 20 -12.01 -38.84 9.65
CA PHE A 20 -11.71 -40.23 10.07
C PHE A 20 -12.07 -41.27 9.01
N ASN A 21 -12.89 -40.92 8.03
CA ASN A 21 -13.29 -41.76 6.92
C ASN A 21 -13.38 -40.86 5.66
N PRO A 22 -12.27 -40.69 4.92
CA PRO A 22 -12.17 -39.72 3.85
C PRO A 22 -13.05 -40.01 2.62
N SER A 23 -13.62 -41.21 2.50
CA SER A 23 -14.45 -41.61 1.36
C SER A 23 -13.80 -41.34 0.01
N LEU A 24 -12.66 -41.94 -0.22
CA LEU A 24 -11.83 -41.73 -1.40
C LEU A 24 -12.35 -42.51 -2.62
N PRO A 25 -11.94 -42.11 -3.83
CA PRO A 25 -12.16 -42.91 -5.04
C PRO A 25 -11.58 -44.31 -4.95
N VAL A 26 -12.08 -45.20 -5.79
CA VAL A 26 -11.63 -46.62 -5.81
C VAL A 26 -10.12 -46.71 -6.06
N CYS A 27 -9.43 -47.52 -5.25
CA CYS A 27 -7.98 -47.74 -5.30
C CYS A 27 -7.11 -46.56 -4.84
N TRP A 28 -7.71 -45.48 -4.31
CA TRP A 28 -6.95 -44.52 -3.56
C TRP A 28 -6.78 -45.00 -2.12
N ASP A 29 -5.63 -44.73 -1.53
CA ASP A 29 -5.32 -45.09 -0.16
C ASP A 29 -5.17 -43.87 0.73
N PHE A 30 -5.33 -44.07 2.03
CA PHE A 30 -5.28 -43.05 3.04
C PHE A 30 -4.40 -43.49 4.20
N TYR A 31 -3.53 -42.60 4.64
CA TYR A 31 -2.66 -42.85 5.78
C TYR A 31 -2.61 -41.64 6.69
N VAL A 32 -2.73 -41.86 7.99
CA VAL A 32 -2.61 -40.84 9.03
C VAL A 32 -1.55 -41.28 10.02
N ASN A 33 -0.55 -40.43 10.23
CA ASN A 33 0.37 -40.52 11.35
C ASN A 33 0.12 -39.34 12.28
N THR A 34 -0.42 -39.60 13.46
CA THR A 34 -0.72 -38.53 14.42
C THR A 34 -0.44 -38.98 15.84
N THR A 35 0.12 -38.06 16.62
CA THR A 35 0.29 -38.22 18.08
C THR A 35 -0.86 -37.60 18.87
N SER A 36 -1.79 -36.92 18.20
CA SER A 36 -2.92 -36.19 18.78
C SER A 36 -4.25 -36.77 18.31
N SER A 37 -5.21 -36.94 19.20
CA SER A 37 -6.56 -37.38 18.87
C SER A 37 -7.51 -36.26 18.44
N PHE A 38 -7.08 -34.97 18.55
CA PHE A 38 -7.96 -33.82 18.31
C PHE A 38 -7.45 -32.78 17.31
N TYR A 39 -6.14 -32.71 17.02
CA TYR A 39 -5.54 -31.68 16.21
C TYR A 39 -4.52 -32.28 15.24
N TYR A 40 -5.00 -32.87 14.13
CA TYR A 40 -4.15 -33.37 13.06
C TYR A 40 -4.62 -32.87 11.70
N PRO A 41 -3.74 -32.76 10.72
CA PRO A 41 -4.15 -32.48 9.34
C PRO A 41 -5.02 -33.62 8.82
N TYR A 42 -5.99 -33.30 7.97
CA TYR A 42 -6.85 -34.31 7.38
C TYR A 42 -7.25 -33.98 5.94
N PHE A 43 -7.54 -35.02 5.19
CA PHE A 43 -8.21 -34.95 3.90
C PHE A 43 -9.53 -35.71 3.95
N TYR A 44 -10.51 -35.28 3.20
CA TYR A 44 -11.70 -36.07 2.88
C TYR A 44 -12.39 -35.57 1.61
N ASN A 45 -13.15 -36.44 0.94
CA ASN A 45 -14.00 -36.05 -0.16
C ASN A 45 -15.20 -35.24 0.36
N ARG A 46 -15.43 -34.07 -0.20
CA ARG A 46 -16.48 -33.15 0.23
C ARG A 46 -17.43 -32.83 -0.94
N ASN A 47 -18.70 -32.99 -0.69
CA ASN A 47 -19.75 -32.60 -1.65
C ASN A 47 -20.23 -31.20 -1.34
N TYR A 48 -19.84 -30.24 -2.16
CA TYR A 48 -20.31 -28.85 -2.08
C TYR A 48 -19.99 -28.14 -3.40
N SER A 49 -20.92 -28.15 -4.33
CA SER A 49 -20.72 -27.67 -5.72
C SER A 49 -20.23 -26.22 -5.84
N PHE A 50 -20.49 -25.37 -4.83
CA PHE A 50 -19.95 -23.99 -4.81
C PHE A 50 -18.42 -23.95 -4.69
N TYR A 51 -17.79 -24.99 -4.12
CA TYR A 51 -16.34 -25.08 -3.95
C TYR A 51 -15.66 -26.11 -4.87
N ALA A 52 -16.39 -26.87 -5.69
CA ALA A 52 -15.79 -27.77 -6.67
C ALA A 52 -15.33 -26.99 -7.92
N ASN A 53 -14.28 -27.44 -8.57
CA ASN A 53 -13.82 -26.91 -9.87
C ASN A 53 -14.70 -27.45 -11.00
N SER A 54 -14.96 -28.76 -10.95
CA SER A 54 -15.93 -29.42 -11.82
C SER A 54 -16.90 -30.27 -10.99
N GLY A 55 -18.05 -30.60 -11.53
CA GLY A 55 -19.03 -31.43 -10.87
C GLY A 55 -19.52 -30.89 -9.52
N SER A 56 -19.48 -31.72 -8.49
CA SER A 56 -19.98 -31.37 -7.15
C SER A 56 -19.07 -31.76 -5.99
N ASN A 57 -18.08 -32.58 -6.22
CA ASN A 57 -17.19 -33.11 -5.20
C ASN A 57 -15.75 -32.69 -5.44
N PHE A 58 -14.98 -32.60 -4.38
CA PHE A 58 -13.56 -32.27 -4.40
C PHE A 58 -12.86 -32.84 -3.16
N LEU A 59 -11.55 -32.98 -3.21
CA LEU A 59 -10.73 -33.36 -2.07
C LEU A 59 -10.46 -32.14 -1.21
N TYR A 60 -11.00 -32.15 0.02
CA TYR A 60 -10.83 -31.08 0.99
C TYR A 60 -9.73 -31.43 1.99
N GLY A 61 -8.72 -30.59 2.08
CA GLY A 61 -7.61 -30.68 3.02
C GLY A 61 -7.66 -29.57 4.07
N TYR A 62 -7.33 -29.91 5.30
CA TYR A 62 -7.24 -28.96 6.42
C TYR A 62 -5.97 -29.19 7.22
N ARG A 63 -5.23 -28.11 7.49
CA ARG A 63 -4.11 -28.10 8.42
C ARG A 63 -4.49 -27.32 9.67
N SER A 64 -4.38 -27.95 10.85
CA SER A 64 -4.60 -27.26 12.12
C SER A 64 -3.29 -26.95 12.83
N SER A 65 -3.24 -25.80 13.47
CA SER A 65 -2.15 -25.41 14.35
C SER A 65 -2.36 -25.98 15.76
N SER A 66 -1.28 -26.22 16.49
CA SER A 66 -1.35 -26.39 17.94
C SER A 66 -0.50 -25.36 18.66
N SER A 67 -0.90 -25.05 19.89
CA SER A 67 -0.11 -24.22 20.81
C SER A 67 1.08 -24.96 21.44
N SER A 68 1.33 -26.22 21.08
CA SER A 68 2.44 -26.98 21.65
C SER A 68 3.70 -26.87 20.80
N THR A 69 4.83 -26.66 21.45
CA THR A 69 6.17 -26.50 20.90
C THR A 69 6.78 -27.75 20.25
N SER A 70 5.97 -28.71 19.80
CA SER A 70 6.46 -29.91 19.13
C SER A 70 6.86 -29.59 17.70
N THR A 71 8.14 -29.52 17.44
CA THR A 71 8.79 -29.38 16.13
C THR A 71 8.80 -30.69 15.33
N SER A 72 8.02 -31.68 15.73
CA SER A 72 8.01 -33.01 15.13
C SER A 72 7.13 -33.05 13.87
N TYR A 73 7.67 -33.50 12.74
CA TYR A 73 6.92 -33.93 11.56
C TYR A 73 5.98 -35.15 11.83
N ALA A 74 5.62 -35.37 13.09
CA ALA A 74 4.90 -36.56 13.54
C ALA A 74 3.43 -36.59 13.12
N ASP A 75 2.83 -35.42 12.85
CA ASP A 75 1.42 -35.35 12.45
C ASP A 75 1.31 -35.05 10.95
N THR A 76 1.12 -36.09 10.17
CA THR A 76 0.95 -36.03 8.71
C THR A 76 -0.26 -36.83 8.25
N THR A 77 -0.90 -36.38 7.19
CA THR A 77 -1.94 -37.13 6.49
C THR A 77 -1.57 -37.23 5.01
N LEU A 78 -1.67 -38.43 4.47
CA LEU A 78 -1.42 -38.73 3.07
C LEU A 78 -2.69 -39.25 2.42
N ILE A 79 -2.93 -38.79 1.20
CA ILE A 79 -3.83 -39.41 0.25
C ILE A 79 -2.95 -39.91 -0.91
N ILE A 80 -3.09 -41.14 -1.29
CA ILE A 80 -2.21 -41.82 -2.22
C ILE A 80 -3.03 -42.35 -3.41
N THR A 81 -2.62 -42.00 -4.64
CA THR A 81 -3.29 -42.43 -5.87
C THR A 81 -3.24 -43.95 -6.08
N PRO A 82 -4.01 -44.51 -7.00
CA PRO A 82 -3.73 -45.85 -7.52
C PRO A 82 -2.29 -45.95 -8.06
N GLU A 83 -1.80 -47.17 -8.24
CA GLU A 83 -0.53 -47.42 -8.89
C GLU A 83 -0.59 -46.92 -10.36
N ILE A 84 0.32 -46.04 -10.76
CA ILE A 84 0.40 -45.44 -12.08
C ILE A 84 1.43 -46.21 -12.91
N GLN A 85 1.03 -46.77 -14.05
CA GLN A 85 1.91 -47.50 -14.92
C GLN A 85 3.00 -46.58 -15.51
N GLY A 86 4.27 -46.99 -15.37
CA GLY A 86 5.43 -46.28 -15.92
C GLY A 86 5.73 -44.94 -15.19
N LEU A 87 5.29 -44.78 -13.97
CA LEU A 87 5.62 -43.58 -13.15
C LEU A 87 7.15 -43.50 -12.95
N ASP A 88 7.79 -44.61 -12.73
CA ASP A 88 9.23 -44.76 -12.53
C ASP A 88 10.10 -44.44 -13.75
N SER A 89 9.49 -44.22 -14.91
CA SER A 89 10.22 -43.82 -16.14
C SER A 89 10.59 -42.32 -16.18
N ALA A 90 10.16 -41.54 -15.20
CA ALA A 90 10.40 -40.10 -15.13
C ALA A 90 9.86 -39.28 -16.33
N THR A 91 8.81 -39.80 -16.98
CA THR A 91 8.20 -39.21 -18.19
C THR A 91 6.76 -38.71 -17.93
N LYS A 92 6.35 -38.67 -16.69
CA LYS A 92 4.97 -38.29 -16.32
C LYS A 92 4.91 -36.90 -15.70
N GLN A 93 3.75 -36.28 -15.85
CA GLN A 93 3.36 -35.07 -15.12
C GLN A 93 2.05 -35.29 -14.38
N LEU A 94 1.93 -34.63 -13.23
CA LEU A 94 0.72 -34.49 -12.45
C LEU A 94 0.14 -33.12 -12.71
N GLU A 95 -1.13 -33.01 -13.05
CA GLU A 95 -1.88 -31.76 -13.11
C GLU A 95 -3.08 -31.87 -12.18
N PHE A 96 -3.42 -30.79 -11.52
CA PHE A 96 -4.63 -30.68 -10.70
C PHE A 96 -5.03 -29.23 -10.52
N TYR A 97 -6.28 -29.00 -10.18
CA TYR A 97 -6.76 -27.69 -9.80
C TYR A 97 -6.79 -27.57 -8.28
N ALA A 98 -6.32 -26.44 -7.76
CA ALA A 98 -6.37 -26.18 -6.33
C ALA A 98 -6.70 -24.72 -6.00
N ARG A 99 -7.29 -24.54 -4.82
CA ARG A 99 -7.62 -23.23 -4.24
C ARG A 99 -7.56 -23.28 -2.72
N THR A 100 -7.47 -22.11 -2.07
CA THR A 100 -7.78 -21.96 -0.64
C THR A 100 -9.24 -21.57 -0.43
N THR A 101 -9.75 -21.68 0.80
CA THR A 101 -11.08 -21.17 1.18
C THR A 101 -11.03 -19.80 1.87
N SER A 102 -9.83 -19.28 2.19
CA SER A 102 -9.66 -18.04 2.97
C SER A 102 -8.65 -17.12 2.32
N VAL A 103 -9.02 -15.86 2.15
CA VAL A 103 -8.11 -14.80 1.70
C VAL A 103 -6.97 -14.62 2.72
N GLY A 104 -5.73 -14.49 2.23
CA GLY A 104 -4.53 -14.29 3.07
C GLY A 104 -4.02 -15.54 3.79
N ARG A 105 -4.58 -16.73 3.50
CA ARG A 105 -4.13 -18.02 4.02
C ARG A 105 -3.98 -19.01 2.88
N PRO A 106 -2.79 -19.08 2.24
CA PRO A 106 -2.55 -20.00 1.13
C PRO A 106 -2.68 -21.44 1.61
N GLY A 107 -3.38 -22.27 0.83
CA GLY A 107 -3.40 -23.71 1.04
C GLY A 107 -2.08 -24.30 0.58
N GLU A 108 -1.46 -25.17 1.39
CA GLU A 108 -0.24 -25.89 1.03
C GLU A 108 -0.50 -27.39 0.93
N VAL A 109 0.04 -28.03 -0.09
CA VAL A 109 0.09 -29.47 -0.24
C VAL A 109 1.48 -29.90 -0.75
N LEU A 110 2.05 -30.91 -0.11
CA LEU A 110 3.30 -31.53 -0.58
C LEU A 110 2.95 -32.70 -1.49
N ILE A 111 3.65 -32.77 -2.62
CA ILE A 111 3.53 -33.84 -3.59
C ILE A 111 4.72 -34.79 -3.42
N GLY A 112 4.44 -36.06 -3.27
CA GLY A 112 5.46 -37.07 -3.11
C GLY A 112 5.23 -38.30 -3.98
N LEU A 113 6.24 -39.15 -4.05
CA LEU A 113 6.21 -40.46 -4.73
C LEU A 113 6.41 -41.55 -3.70
N THR A 114 5.73 -42.67 -3.89
CA THR A 114 5.84 -43.87 -3.05
C THR A 114 5.97 -45.11 -3.89
N ASP A 115 6.38 -46.21 -3.26
CA ASP A 115 6.37 -47.55 -3.86
C ASP A 115 4.96 -48.04 -4.22
N ALA A 116 4.86 -49.18 -4.88
CA ALA A 116 3.59 -49.79 -5.28
C ALA A 116 2.68 -50.15 -4.08
N ALA A 117 3.26 -50.39 -2.91
CA ALA A 117 2.51 -50.66 -1.69
C ALA A 117 1.94 -49.37 -1.04
N GLY A 118 2.41 -48.20 -1.47
CA GLY A 118 2.02 -46.92 -0.88
C GLY A 118 2.53 -46.74 0.55
N THR A 119 3.70 -47.31 0.86
CA THR A 119 4.21 -47.29 2.25
C THR A 119 4.74 -45.90 2.61
N PRO A 120 4.35 -45.34 3.75
CA PRO A 120 4.85 -44.03 4.15
C PRO A 120 6.37 -43.95 4.31
N SER A 121 7.03 -45.05 4.58
CA SER A 121 8.50 -45.12 4.69
C SER A 121 9.21 -45.01 3.33
N SER A 122 8.51 -45.22 2.23
CA SER A 122 9.03 -45.01 0.85
C SER A 122 8.75 -43.61 0.33
N LEU A 123 7.99 -42.79 1.07
CA LEU A 123 7.59 -41.46 0.62
C LEU A 123 8.80 -40.56 0.40
N ARG A 124 8.89 -40.00 -0.79
CA ARG A 124 9.88 -38.99 -1.17
C ARG A 124 9.13 -37.76 -1.72
N ILE A 125 9.27 -36.60 -1.06
CA ILE A 125 8.68 -35.36 -1.52
C ILE A 125 9.43 -34.89 -2.77
N VAL A 126 8.68 -34.53 -3.80
CA VAL A 126 9.20 -34.05 -5.10
C VAL A 126 8.85 -32.58 -5.32
N ASP A 127 7.74 -32.10 -4.75
CA ASP A 127 7.33 -30.70 -4.88
C ASP A 127 6.46 -30.24 -3.70
N THR A 128 6.29 -28.91 -3.57
CA THR A 128 5.36 -28.28 -2.64
C THR A 128 4.54 -27.24 -3.39
N VAL A 129 3.24 -27.40 -3.42
CA VAL A 129 2.31 -26.51 -4.12
C VAL A 129 1.61 -25.60 -3.11
N TYR A 130 1.65 -24.30 -3.40
CA TYR A 130 0.93 -23.26 -2.65
C TYR A 130 -0.23 -22.72 -3.50
N ALA A 131 -1.45 -22.79 -2.96
CA ALA A 131 -2.66 -22.27 -3.59
C ALA A 131 -3.14 -21.02 -2.85
N PRO A 132 -2.69 -19.80 -3.21
CA PRO A 132 -3.00 -18.57 -2.49
C PRO A 132 -4.39 -18.01 -2.82
N ALA A 133 -4.95 -18.37 -4.00
CA ALA A 133 -6.19 -17.83 -4.50
C ALA A 133 -7.43 -18.56 -3.96
N THR A 134 -8.52 -17.84 -3.79
CA THR A 134 -9.84 -18.41 -3.47
C THR A 134 -10.61 -18.88 -4.71
N THR A 135 -10.02 -18.74 -5.89
CA THR A 135 -10.45 -19.35 -7.17
C THR A 135 -9.51 -20.49 -7.52
N TYR A 136 -10.02 -21.48 -8.22
CA TYR A 136 -9.18 -22.57 -8.70
C TYR A 136 -8.16 -22.09 -9.73
N ASN A 137 -6.90 -22.51 -9.51
CA ASN A 137 -5.83 -22.41 -10.47
C ASN A 137 -5.33 -23.81 -10.80
N LYS A 138 -4.87 -24.00 -12.04
CA LYS A 138 -4.20 -25.22 -12.48
C LYS A 138 -2.77 -25.24 -11.96
N TYR A 139 -2.35 -26.38 -11.42
CA TYR A 139 -0.98 -26.65 -11.00
C TYR A 139 -0.45 -27.85 -11.77
N THR A 140 0.79 -27.75 -12.22
CA THR A 140 1.52 -28.82 -12.93
C THR A 140 2.79 -29.15 -12.16
N VAL A 141 2.98 -30.41 -11.86
CA VAL A 141 4.20 -30.95 -11.23
C VAL A 141 4.82 -31.97 -12.18
N TYR A 142 6.03 -31.69 -12.65
CA TYR A 142 6.77 -32.64 -13.45
C TYR A 142 7.38 -33.72 -12.56
N LEU A 143 7.14 -34.97 -12.91
CA LEU A 143 7.63 -36.15 -12.18
C LEU A 143 8.88 -36.72 -12.83
N ASP A 144 9.66 -35.85 -13.47
CA ASP A 144 10.92 -36.16 -14.16
C ASP A 144 12.04 -36.60 -13.21
N GLY A 145 11.88 -36.34 -11.92
CA GLY A 145 12.73 -36.88 -10.85
C GLY A 145 12.29 -38.24 -10.31
N ALA A 146 11.32 -38.94 -10.93
CA ALA A 146 10.91 -40.28 -10.51
C ALA A 146 12.03 -41.30 -10.73
N THR A 147 12.11 -42.29 -9.85
CA THR A 147 13.16 -43.30 -9.84
C THR A 147 12.56 -44.71 -9.82
N THR A 148 13.37 -45.69 -10.15
CA THR A 148 12.96 -47.12 -10.12
C THR A 148 12.32 -47.47 -8.78
N GLY A 149 11.09 -47.98 -8.83
CA GLY A 149 10.29 -48.35 -7.68
C GLY A 149 9.23 -47.32 -7.26
N ASP A 150 9.29 -46.10 -7.78
CA ASP A 150 8.21 -45.13 -7.63
C ASP A 150 7.00 -45.57 -8.47
N ALA A 151 5.86 -45.74 -7.83
CA ALA A 151 4.68 -46.30 -8.47
C ALA A 151 3.38 -45.50 -8.21
N ARG A 152 3.33 -44.70 -7.17
CA ARG A 152 2.13 -43.97 -6.74
C ARG A 152 2.48 -42.54 -6.36
N ILE A 153 1.54 -41.65 -6.55
CA ILE A 153 1.64 -40.23 -6.17
C ILE A 153 0.94 -40.03 -4.84
N ALA A 154 1.57 -39.28 -3.92
CA ALA A 154 1.00 -38.92 -2.64
C ALA A 154 0.78 -37.40 -2.53
N PHE A 155 -0.41 -37.01 -2.08
CA PHE A 155 -0.71 -35.66 -1.61
C PHE A 155 -0.57 -35.68 -0.09
N MET A 156 0.31 -34.86 0.46
CA MET A 156 0.59 -34.84 1.89
C MET A 156 0.27 -33.49 2.53
N LEU A 157 -0.44 -33.52 3.62
CA LEU A 157 -0.53 -32.42 4.57
C LEU A 157 0.33 -32.73 5.79
N ARG A 158 1.11 -31.73 6.22
CA ARG A 158 1.87 -31.80 7.47
C ARG A 158 1.39 -30.72 8.44
N ARG A 159 1.47 -31.01 9.73
CA ARG A 159 1.18 -30.02 10.76
C ARG A 159 2.31 -29.00 10.87
N GLU A 160 1.96 -27.72 10.98
CA GLU A 160 2.91 -26.64 11.21
C GLU A 160 2.44 -25.73 12.33
N ILE A 161 3.39 -25.21 13.15
CA ILE A 161 3.05 -24.36 14.31
C ILE A 161 2.54 -23.00 13.81
N GLY A 162 1.38 -22.57 14.35
CA GLY A 162 0.81 -21.26 14.03
C GLY A 162 0.06 -21.20 12.71
N VAL A 163 0.01 -22.29 11.92
CA VAL A 163 -0.62 -22.33 10.60
C VAL A 163 -1.99 -22.99 10.68
N TYR A 164 -3.00 -22.26 10.17
CA TYR A 164 -4.34 -22.77 9.88
C TYR A 164 -4.63 -22.47 8.43
N ASP A 165 -4.72 -23.48 7.61
CA ASP A 165 -5.10 -23.29 6.22
C ASP A 165 -5.98 -24.41 5.68
N TYR A 166 -6.54 -24.17 4.52
CA TYR A 166 -7.41 -25.07 3.82
C TYR A 166 -6.96 -25.16 2.37
N ILE A 167 -7.01 -26.36 1.82
CA ILE A 167 -6.80 -26.59 0.40
C ILE A 167 -7.96 -27.41 -0.17
N CYS A 168 -8.50 -27.00 -1.30
CA CYS A 168 -9.43 -27.78 -2.09
C CYS A 168 -8.69 -28.21 -3.34
N ILE A 169 -8.69 -29.50 -3.65
CA ILE A 169 -8.05 -30.10 -4.81
C ILE A 169 -9.11 -30.80 -5.64
N ASP A 170 -9.05 -30.60 -6.96
CA ASP A 170 -9.98 -31.21 -7.90
C ASP A 170 -9.33 -31.50 -9.26
N ASP A 171 -10.01 -32.27 -10.09
CA ASP A 171 -9.61 -32.59 -11.46
C ASP A 171 -8.15 -33.01 -11.57
N VAL A 172 -7.76 -34.01 -10.77
CA VAL A 172 -6.42 -34.60 -10.80
C VAL A 172 -6.22 -35.37 -12.09
N SER A 173 -5.12 -35.12 -12.80
CA SER A 173 -4.76 -35.87 -13.99
C SER A 173 -3.26 -36.24 -14.02
N VAL A 174 -2.95 -37.43 -14.55
CA VAL A 174 -1.57 -37.87 -14.77
C VAL A 174 -1.42 -38.25 -16.24
N THR A 175 -0.49 -37.58 -16.91
CA THR A 175 -0.23 -37.71 -18.33
C THR A 175 1.28 -37.85 -18.61
N ASP A 176 1.64 -38.18 -19.84
CA ASP A 176 3.03 -38.05 -20.27
C ASP A 176 3.43 -36.57 -20.33
N ILE A 177 4.68 -36.26 -19.98
CA ILE A 177 5.24 -34.92 -20.19
C ILE A 177 5.26 -34.66 -21.69
N PRO A 178 4.64 -33.55 -22.17
CA PRO A 178 4.65 -33.25 -23.60
C PRO A 178 6.07 -32.95 -24.11
N PRO A 179 6.35 -33.13 -25.41
CA PRO A 179 7.69 -32.85 -25.98
C PRO A 179 8.15 -31.39 -25.74
N CYS A 180 7.22 -30.44 -25.66
CA CYS A 180 7.49 -29.07 -25.29
C CYS A 180 6.69 -28.71 -24.03
N PRO A 181 7.24 -28.94 -22.83
CA PRO A 181 6.51 -28.72 -21.57
C PRO A 181 6.30 -27.23 -21.28
N GLU A 182 5.17 -26.92 -20.64
CA GLU A 182 4.87 -25.57 -20.16
C GLU A 182 5.88 -25.13 -19.08
N PRO A 183 6.33 -23.86 -19.06
CA PRO A 183 7.04 -23.32 -17.91
C PRO A 183 6.18 -23.39 -16.64
N ILE A 184 6.79 -23.68 -15.49
CA ILE A 184 6.11 -23.78 -14.20
C ILE A 184 6.75 -22.85 -13.16
N GLY A 185 6.03 -22.57 -12.07
CA GLY A 185 6.57 -21.83 -10.94
C GLY A 185 6.92 -20.37 -11.27
N LEU A 186 6.07 -19.67 -12.07
CA LEU A 186 6.27 -18.25 -12.31
C LEU A 186 6.33 -17.50 -11.00
N ALA A 187 7.40 -16.73 -10.80
CA ALA A 187 7.66 -16.00 -9.57
C ALA A 187 8.24 -14.61 -9.86
N LEU A 188 7.93 -13.66 -8.97
CA LEU A 188 8.54 -12.34 -8.97
C LEU A 188 9.80 -12.36 -8.11
N ASN A 189 10.95 -12.07 -8.71
CA ASN A 189 12.24 -12.06 -8.01
C ASN A 189 12.55 -10.68 -7.44
N SER A 190 12.22 -9.62 -8.20
CA SER A 190 12.42 -8.24 -7.77
C SER A 190 11.57 -7.28 -8.59
N THR A 191 11.21 -6.15 -7.98
CA THR A 191 10.63 -5.01 -8.68
C THR A 191 11.40 -3.73 -8.36
N THR A 192 11.21 -2.75 -9.19
CA THR A 192 11.53 -1.35 -8.96
C THR A 192 10.38 -0.50 -9.49
N LYS A 193 10.51 0.81 -9.45
CA LYS A 193 9.52 1.72 -10.04
C LYS A 193 9.31 1.54 -11.56
N SER A 194 10.26 0.93 -12.27
CA SER A 194 10.23 0.85 -13.74
C SER A 194 10.69 -0.48 -14.30
N THR A 195 10.99 -1.45 -13.44
CA THR A 195 11.41 -2.80 -13.86
C THR A 195 10.77 -3.87 -12.99
N ALA A 196 10.61 -5.07 -13.54
CA ALA A 196 10.24 -6.28 -12.81
C ALA A 196 11.01 -7.47 -13.36
N THR A 197 11.63 -8.26 -12.49
CA THR A 197 12.29 -9.50 -12.85
C THR A 197 11.40 -10.67 -12.46
N ILE A 198 10.94 -11.42 -13.44
CA ILE A 198 10.18 -12.67 -13.28
C ILE A 198 11.06 -13.87 -13.64
N SER A 199 10.81 -14.99 -12.98
CA SER A 199 11.49 -16.26 -13.26
C SER A 199 10.51 -17.42 -13.29
N TRP A 200 10.93 -18.52 -13.85
CA TRP A 200 10.17 -19.77 -13.96
C TRP A 200 11.12 -20.96 -13.99
N SER A 201 10.57 -22.16 -13.87
CA SER A 201 11.30 -23.41 -14.08
C SER A 201 10.87 -24.06 -15.40
N SER A 202 11.81 -24.60 -16.16
CA SER A 202 11.53 -25.31 -17.40
C SER A 202 12.75 -26.15 -17.83
N SER A 203 12.51 -27.24 -18.52
CA SER A 203 13.54 -28.02 -19.24
C SER A 203 13.87 -27.43 -20.62
N SER A 204 13.09 -26.49 -21.13
CA SER A 204 13.31 -25.82 -22.41
C SER A 204 14.40 -24.74 -22.30
N SER A 205 15.05 -24.45 -23.44
CA SER A 205 16.14 -23.45 -23.51
C SER A 205 15.78 -22.16 -24.23
N ALA A 206 14.53 -22.03 -24.71
CA ALA A 206 14.04 -20.80 -25.33
C ALA A 206 12.57 -20.54 -24.93
N PHE A 207 12.23 -19.27 -24.80
CA PHE A 207 10.93 -18.84 -24.30
C PHE A 207 10.44 -17.62 -25.08
N ASN A 208 9.13 -17.54 -25.24
CA ASN A 208 8.44 -16.30 -25.60
C ASN A 208 7.76 -15.75 -24.34
N ILE A 209 7.93 -14.46 -24.10
CA ILE A 209 7.37 -13.75 -22.94
C ILE A 209 6.52 -12.60 -23.47
N GLU A 210 5.40 -12.36 -22.84
CA GLU A 210 4.56 -11.21 -23.11
C GLU A 210 4.21 -10.50 -21.80
N VAL A 211 4.39 -9.17 -21.75
CA VAL A 211 4.09 -8.34 -20.58
C VAL A 211 3.23 -7.16 -21.02
N GLY A 212 2.19 -6.87 -20.26
CA GLY A 212 1.29 -5.73 -20.49
C GLY A 212 0.61 -5.27 -19.21
N PRO A 213 -0.14 -4.13 -19.25
CA PRO A 213 -0.96 -3.70 -18.12
C PRO A 213 -1.93 -4.81 -17.68
N MET A 214 -2.23 -4.90 -16.40
CA MET A 214 -3.13 -5.92 -15.86
C MET A 214 -4.42 -6.02 -16.67
N GLY A 215 -4.81 -7.26 -17.04
CA GLY A 215 -6.00 -7.53 -17.83
C GLY A 215 -5.85 -7.28 -19.33
N PHE A 216 -4.63 -7.04 -19.84
CA PHE A 216 -4.43 -6.92 -21.28
C PHE A 216 -4.78 -8.22 -22.01
N THR A 217 -5.23 -8.12 -23.25
CA THR A 217 -5.50 -9.31 -24.08
C THR A 217 -4.19 -9.89 -24.58
N GLN A 218 -3.94 -11.17 -24.28
CA GLN A 218 -2.78 -11.89 -24.80
C GLN A 218 -2.65 -11.73 -26.32
N GLY A 219 -1.42 -11.46 -26.81
CA GLY A 219 -1.13 -11.09 -28.19
C GLY A 219 -1.09 -9.58 -28.44
N THR A 220 -1.41 -8.76 -27.45
CA THR A 220 -1.38 -7.28 -27.55
C THR A 220 -0.34 -6.61 -26.64
N GLY A 221 0.33 -7.38 -25.79
CA GLY A 221 1.38 -6.91 -24.91
C GLY A 221 2.73 -6.74 -25.59
N THR A 222 3.73 -6.35 -24.80
CA THR A 222 5.12 -6.30 -25.27
C THR A 222 5.68 -7.71 -25.33
N SER A 223 5.94 -8.22 -26.53
CA SER A 223 6.49 -9.56 -26.75
C SER A 223 8.01 -9.54 -26.85
N VAL A 224 8.66 -10.51 -26.20
CA VAL A 224 10.11 -10.67 -26.19
C VAL A 224 10.46 -12.17 -26.13
N THR A 225 11.69 -12.51 -26.56
CA THR A 225 12.25 -13.87 -26.44
C THR A 225 13.36 -13.90 -25.41
N SER A 226 13.49 -15.03 -24.70
CA SER A 226 14.57 -15.29 -23.74
C SER A 226 15.17 -16.67 -23.98
N THR A 227 16.45 -16.82 -23.69
CA THR A 227 17.16 -18.11 -23.64
C THR A 227 17.50 -18.55 -22.22
N THR A 228 16.99 -17.80 -21.23
CA THR A 228 17.13 -18.09 -19.80
C THR A 228 15.76 -18.23 -19.16
N THR A 229 15.68 -18.87 -18.02
CA THR A 229 14.46 -19.05 -17.23
C THR A 229 14.12 -17.82 -16.38
N SER A 230 14.52 -16.63 -16.83
CA SER A 230 14.17 -15.35 -16.22
C SER A 230 14.12 -14.24 -17.27
N TYR A 231 13.34 -13.21 -16.97
CA TYR A 231 13.23 -12.02 -17.80
C TYR A 231 13.02 -10.78 -16.92
N THR A 232 13.72 -9.70 -17.27
CA THR A 232 13.51 -8.40 -16.64
C THR A 232 12.76 -7.46 -17.60
N ALA A 233 11.49 -7.21 -17.32
CA ALA A 233 10.71 -6.18 -17.98
C ALA A 233 11.22 -4.82 -17.57
N THR A 234 11.34 -3.88 -18.53
CA THR A 234 11.84 -2.51 -18.32
C THR A 234 10.88 -1.50 -18.93
N GLY A 235 11.01 -0.21 -18.55
CA GLY A 235 10.14 0.84 -19.08
C GLY A 235 8.71 0.78 -18.53
N LEU A 236 8.53 0.12 -17.38
CA LEU A 236 7.24 0.04 -16.72
C LEU A 236 6.90 1.35 -16.00
N THR A 237 5.60 1.61 -15.84
CA THR A 237 5.10 2.73 -15.04
C THR A 237 5.14 2.34 -13.56
N GLN A 238 5.51 3.27 -12.69
CA GLN A 238 5.53 3.05 -11.24
C GLN A 238 4.13 2.78 -10.68
N ASN A 239 4.07 2.05 -9.56
CA ASN A 239 2.85 1.73 -8.81
C ASN A 239 1.72 1.11 -9.66
N THR A 240 2.08 0.40 -10.72
CA THR A 240 1.14 -0.12 -11.72
C THR A 240 1.15 -1.64 -11.73
N TYR A 241 -0.05 -2.23 -11.82
CA TYR A 241 -0.21 -3.66 -11.99
C TYR A 241 0.03 -4.08 -13.44
N TYR A 242 0.76 -5.16 -13.61
CA TYR A 242 1.08 -5.79 -14.89
C TYR A 242 0.78 -7.28 -14.84
N ASP A 243 0.43 -7.83 -15.98
CA ASP A 243 0.34 -9.27 -16.22
C ASP A 243 1.48 -9.73 -17.12
N ALA A 244 2.01 -10.90 -16.83
CA ALA A 244 3.02 -11.58 -17.64
C ALA A 244 2.53 -12.96 -18.07
N TYR A 245 2.86 -13.33 -19.28
CA TYR A 245 2.68 -14.68 -19.84
C TYR A 245 4.01 -15.19 -20.32
N VAL A 246 4.25 -16.51 -20.16
CA VAL A 246 5.47 -17.18 -20.61
C VAL A 246 5.09 -18.47 -21.35
N MET A 247 5.76 -18.76 -22.45
CA MET A 247 5.57 -19.95 -23.28
C MET A 247 6.94 -20.54 -23.62
N ALA A 248 7.12 -21.84 -23.50
CA ALA A 248 8.31 -22.53 -23.99
C ALA A 248 8.30 -22.58 -25.52
N ASN A 249 9.47 -22.37 -26.13
CA ASN A 249 9.67 -22.40 -27.57
C ASN A 249 10.66 -23.53 -27.94
N CYS A 250 10.13 -24.65 -28.33
CA CYS A 250 10.87 -25.86 -28.72
C CYS A 250 10.98 -26.02 -30.24
N THR A 251 10.78 -24.95 -31.01
CA THR A 251 10.83 -25.03 -32.47
C THR A 251 12.21 -25.47 -33.02
N SER A 252 13.27 -25.19 -32.26
CA SER A 252 14.63 -25.62 -32.60
C SER A 252 14.84 -27.15 -32.55
N THR A 253 14.05 -27.87 -31.75
CA THR A 253 14.03 -29.32 -31.63
C THR A 253 12.97 -29.98 -32.54
N GLY A 254 12.10 -29.16 -33.13
CA GLY A 254 10.99 -29.64 -33.96
C GLY A 254 9.68 -29.89 -33.20
N ASP A 255 9.65 -29.61 -31.90
CA ASP A 255 8.53 -29.93 -31.00
C ASP A 255 7.51 -28.80 -30.88
N GLY A 256 7.70 -27.68 -31.61
CA GLY A 256 6.77 -26.58 -31.64
C GLY A 256 6.87 -25.65 -30.40
N THR A 257 5.74 -25.27 -29.85
CA THR A 257 5.66 -24.39 -28.64
C THR A 257 4.71 -25.00 -27.62
N SER A 258 4.92 -24.70 -26.34
CA SER A 258 3.94 -25.01 -25.30
C SER A 258 2.72 -24.12 -25.41
N ASN A 259 1.72 -24.32 -24.54
CA ASN A 259 0.75 -23.28 -24.27
C ASN A 259 1.40 -22.14 -23.48
N TRP A 260 0.73 -20.99 -23.49
CA TRP A 260 1.07 -19.87 -22.63
C TRP A 260 0.68 -20.14 -21.18
N VAL A 261 1.57 -19.82 -20.24
CA VAL A 261 1.32 -19.87 -18.80
C VAL A 261 1.17 -18.44 -18.29
N GLY A 262 0.11 -18.18 -17.53
CA GLY A 262 -0.27 -16.87 -17.01
C GLY A 262 -1.80 -16.68 -17.04
N PRO A 263 -2.31 -15.48 -16.66
CA PRO A 263 -1.52 -14.31 -16.30
C PRO A 263 -0.83 -14.46 -14.93
N PHE A 264 0.42 -14.03 -14.85
CA PHE A 264 1.13 -13.81 -13.60
C PHE A 264 1.14 -12.32 -13.29
N THR A 265 0.36 -11.90 -12.29
CA THR A 265 0.17 -10.49 -11.95
C THR A 265 1.22 -10.03 -10.95
N PHE A 266 1.84 -8.89 -11.21
CA PHE A 266 2.76 -8.22 -10.29
C PHE A 266 2.53 -6.70 -10.30
N LYS A 267 3.02 -6.01 -9.27
CA LYS A 267 2.94 -4.56 -9.15
C LYS A 267 4.35 -3.96 -9.08
N THR A 268 4.60 -2.89 -9.82
CA THR A 268 5.83 -2.11 -9.71
C THR A 268 5.86 -1.30 -8.43
N GLU A 269 7.05 -0.98 -7.94
CA GLU A 269 7.23 -0.17 -6.74
C GLU A 269 6.91 1.31 -6.98
N CYS A 270 6.64 2.02 -5.88
CA CYS A 270 6.54 3.47 -5.88
C CYS A 270 7.92 4.11 -6.06
N GLY A 271 8.03 5.03 -6.98
CA GLY A 271 9.20 5.87 -7.15
C GLY A 271 9.08 7.21 -6.41
N ALA A 272 10.08 8.06 -6.58
CA ALA A 272 9.97 9.43 -6.13
C ALA A 272 9.09 10.24 -7.10
N PHE A 273 8.19 11.04 -6.55
CA PHE A 273 7.40 12.02 -7.28
C PHE A 273 8.21 13.31 -7.45
N ALA A 274 8.04 13.97 -8.59
CA ALA A 274 8.63 15.29 -8.82
C ALA A 274 7.84 16.38 -8.08
N SER A 275 8.52 17.47 -7.72
CA SER A 275 7.87 18.72 -7.31
C SER A 275 7.32 19.45 -8.55
N PRO A 276 6.12 20.08 -8.52
CA PRO A 276 5.15 20.01 -7.42
C PRO A 276 4.40 18.67 -7.37
N TYR A 277 4.10 18.21 -6.17
CA TYR A 277 3.23 17.08 -5.89
C TYR A 277 1.99 17.57 -5.13
N SER A 278 0.80 17.16 -5.51
CA SER A 278 -0.44 17.55 -4.83
C SER A 278 -1.38 16.35 -4.64
N GLU A 279 -2.18 16.40 -3.58
CA GLU A 279 -3.20 15.41 -3.23
C GLU A 279 -4.42 16.10 -2.60
N ASP A 280 -5.58 15.94 -3.24
CA ASP A 280 -6.87 16.48 -2.83
C ASP A 280 -7.86 15.42 -2.32
N PHE A 281 -7.43 14.16 -2.27
CA PHE A 281 -8.23 12.99 -1.88
C PHE A 281 -9.52 12.75 -2.68
N GLY A 282 -9.76 13.49 -3.75
CA GLY A 282 -10.99 13.46 -4.55
C GLY A 282 -11.31 12.09 -5.20
N TYR A 283 -10.32 11.18 -5.29
CA TYR A 283 -10.51 9.81 -5.80
C TYR A 283 -11.29 8.91 -4.83
N SER A 284 -11.28 9.18 -3.53
CA SER A 284 -11.88 8.30 -2.52
C SER A 284 -13.40 8.24 -2.65
N ASP A 285 -13.98 7.07 -2.51
CA ASP A 285 -15.42 6.87 -2.43
C ASP A 285 -15.99 7.03 -1.01
N GLY A 286 -15.11 7.32 -0.03
CA GLY A 286 -15.47 7.47 1.37
C GLY A 286 -15.60 6.14 2.11
N SER A 287 -15.00 5.08 1.60
CA SER A 287 -15.03 3.75 2.22
C SER A 287 -13.87 3.51 3.19
N GLY A 288 -13.00 4.50 3.40
CA GLY A 288 -11.86 4.41 4.29
C GLY A 288 -12.24 4.06 5.73
N SER A 289 -11.44 3.21 6.35
CA SER A 289 -11.64 2.75 7.74
C SER A 289 -10.30 2.40 8.37
N THR A 290 -10.29 2.18 9.68
CA THR A 290 -9.08 1.74 10.42
C THR A 290 -8.48 0.44 9.86
N ALA A 291 -9.31 -0.46 9.33
CA ALA A 291 -8.87 -1.74 8.77
C ALA A 291 -8.48 -1.62 7.29
N ASN A 292 -9.04 -0.63 6.57
CA ASN A 292 -8.73 -0.30 5.19
C ASN A 292 -8.68 1.22 5.07
N PRO A 293 -7.51 1.84 5.20
CA PRO A 293 -7.39 3.30 5.34
C PRO A 293 -7.70 4.08 4.06
N ASP A 294 -7.82 3.43 2.90
CA ASP A 294 -8.08 4.08 1.60
C ASP A 294 -7.14 5.27 1.33
N LEU A 295 -5.88 5.13 1.73
CA LEU A 295 -4.86 6.17 1.49
C LEU A 295 -4.50 6.23 0.01
N PRO A 296 -4.04 7.41 -0.48
CA PRO A 296 -3.54 7.55 -1.83
C PRO A 296 -2.43 6.54 -2.13
N ASP A 297 -2.25 6.24 -3.40
CA ASP A 297 -1.17 5.38 -3.85
C ASP A 297 0.20 5.88 -3.36
N CYS A 298 1.01 4.96 -2.84
CA CYS A 298 2.33 5.24 -2.28
C CYS A 298 2.37 5.98 -0.92
N TRP A 299 1.21 6.25 -0.33
CA TRP A 299 1.14 6.74 1.05
C TRP A 299 1.14 5.56 2.01
N GLU A 300 1.62 5.79 3.23
CA GLU A 300 1.61 4.78 4.29
C GLU A 300 1.10 5.35 5.61
N HIS A 301 0.53 4.46 6.39
CA HIS A 301 0.16 4.71 7.76
C HIS A 301 1.05 3.91 8.69
N GLN A 302 1.67 4.58 9.68
CA GLN A 302 2.37 3.90 10.76
C GLN A 302 1.81 4.33 12.12
N ASN A 303 1.49 3.34 12.94
CA ASN A 303 1.01 3.53 14.30
C ASN A 303 2.05 3.00 15.27
N LEU A 304 2.66 3.88 16.06
CA LEU A 304 3.68 3.53 17.06
C LEU A 304 3.08 3.24 18.44
N ALA A 305 1.79 3.50 18.63
CA ALA A 305 1.13 3.29 19.92
C ALA A 305 0.76 1.84 20.16
N ALA A 306 0.81 1.42 21.42
CA ALA A 306 0.33 0.11 21.85
C ALA A 306 -1.21 -0.03 21.81
N TYR A 307 -1.94 1.02 21.47
CA TYR A 307 -3.41 1.06 21.51
C TYR A 307 -4.06 1.00 20.13
N THR A 308 -5.14 0.25 20.02
CA THR A 308 -5.90 -0.04 18.77
C THR A 308 -6.85 1.07 18.34
N PHE A 309 -6.87 2.23 19.01
CA PHE A 309 -7.82 3.33 18.76
C PHE A 309 -7.21 4.52 18.01
N ASN A 310 -6.03 4.37 17.44
CA ASN A 310 -5.44 5.34 16.55
C ASN A 310 -5.98 5.13 15.15
N TYR A 311 -6.44 6.20 14.51
CA TYR A 311 -7.07 6.15 13.20
C TYR A 311 -6.28 6.95 12.17
N CYS A 312 -6.13 6.37 10.99
CA CYS A 312 -5.69 7.07 9.79
C CYS A 312 -6.51 6.50 8.62
N TYR A 313 -7.28 7.32 7.95
CA TYR A 313 -8.05 6.91 6.77
C TYR A 313 -8.54 8.12 5.99
N VAL A 314 -8.88 7.92 4.72
CA VAL A 314 -9.57 8.90 3.88
C VAL A 314 -11.06 8.64 3.94
N ASP A 315 -11.87 9.69 4.10
CA ASP A 315 -13.32 9.61 4.26
C ASP A 315 -14.02 10.76 3.49
N LYS A 316 -15.24 10.50 3.07
CA LYS A 316 -16.18 11.45 2.46
C LYS A 316 -17.32 11.87 3.40
N TYR A 317 -17.37 11.35 4.62
CA TYR A 317 -18.57 11.45 5.43
C TYR A 317 -18.86 12.86 5.98
N TYR A 318 -20.04 13.32 5.71
CA TYR A 318 -20.65 14.63 5.93
C TYR A 318 -21.02 14.86 7.42
N PHE A 319 -20.13 14.69 8.38
CA PHE A 319 -20.59 14.77 9.78
C PHE A 319 -20.52 16.15 10.44
N TYR A 320 -19.74 17.13 9.98
CA TYR A 320 -19.66 18.47 10.59
C TYR A 320 -19.34 19.56 9.55
N GLY A 321 -20.30 19.91 8.73
CA GLY A 321 -20.51 21.17 8.05
C GLY A 321 -19.38 22.19 7.92
N ASN A 322 -18.38 21.94 7.11
CA ASN A 322 -17.62 22.89 6.29
C ASN A 322 -16.63 22.07 5.48
N GLN A 323 -16.83 22.04 4.20
CA GLN A 323 -15.97 21.33 3.25
C GLN A 323 -14.84 22.25 2.82
N ALA A 324 -13.62 21.70 2.65
CA ALA A 324 -12.69 22.16 1.65
C ALA A 324 -13.30 21.93 0.24
N THR A 325 -12.61 22.21 -0.81
CA THR A 325 -13.13 22.40 -2.16
C THR A 325 -13.83 21.18 -2.78
N ASP A 326 -13.56 19.97 -2.29
CA ASP A 326 -14.27 18.75 -2.68
C ASP A 326 -14.74 17.95 -1.45
N SER A 327 -15.24 16.75 -1.58
CA SER A 327 -15.98 16.09 -0.51
C SER A 327 -15.16 15.07 0.29
N ALA A 328 -13.85 14.89 0.03
CA ALA A 328 -12.99 13.92 0.71
C ALA A 328 -11.87 14.59 1.50
N TYR A 329 -11.36 13.93 2.51
CA TYR A 329 -10.29 14.42 3.39
C TYR A 329 -9.55 13.25 4.05
N ALA A 330 -8.28 13.44 4.41
CA ALA A 330 -7.57 12.52 5.27
C ALA A 330 -7.82 12.82 6.75
N TYR A 331 -8.09 11.80 7.53
CA TYR A 331 -8.29 11.89 8.97
C TYR A 331 -7.19 11.17 9.72
N LEU A 332 -6.51 11.87 10.59
CA LEU A 332 -5.47 11.32 11.45
C LEU A 332 -5.82 11.60 12.92
N ARG A 333 -5.88 10.54 13.75
CA ARG A 333 -6.26 10.64 15.16
C ARG A 333 -5.40 9.77 16.05
N THR A 334 -4.93 10.37 17.15
CA THR A 334 -4.19 9.67 18.21
C THR A 334 -5.03 9.64 19.50
N TYR A 335 -5.16 8.46 20.09
CA TYR A 335 -5.80 8.26 21.39
C TYR A 335 -4.73 8.24 22.49
N TYR A 336 -5.03 8.84 23.64
CA TYR A 336 -4.16 8.78 24.81
C TYR A 336 -4.91 8.35 26.07
N SER A 337 -4.19 7.64 26.97
CA SER A 337 -4.69 7.29 28.30
C SER A 337 -3.73 7.82 29.37
N GLN A 338 -4.23 7.99 30.59
CA GLN A 338 -3.39 8.45 31.73
C GLN A 338 -2.21 7.52 32.07
N PHE A 339 -2.17 6.31 31.50
CA PHE A 339 -1.13 5.33 31.73
C PHE A 339 -0.02 5.35 30.66
N SER A 340 -0.20 6.13 29.59
CA SER A 340 0.88 6.31 28.63
C SER A 340 1.89 7.30 29.21
N SER A 341 3.12 6.85 29.42
CA SER A 341 4.21 7.76 29.75
C SER A 341 4.41 8.67 28.54
N GLN A 342 4.13 9.97 28.71
CA GLN A 342 4.25 11.00 27.68
C GLN A 342 5.73 11.22 27.26
N THR A 343 6.37 10.22 26.75
CA THR A 343 7.69 10.35 26.12
C THR A 343 7.52 10.52 24.63
N ALA A 344 7.69 11.71 24.22
CA ALA A 344 7.80 12.38 22.92
C ALA A 344 7.34 11.66 21.62
N LEU A 345 7.34 10.34 21.48
CA LEU A 345 6.95 9.62 20.26
C LEU A 345 6.21 8.28 20.53
N GLY A 346 5.99 7.90 21.78
CA GLY A 346 5.48 6.57 22.15
C GLY A 346 4.01 6.30 21.80
N ASP A 347 3.20 7.35 21.60
CA ASP A 347 1.76 7.25 21.28
C ASP A 347 1.45 8.11 20.04
N THR A 348 2.26 8.00 18.98
CA THR A 348 2.09 8.78 17.76
C THR A 348 1.42 7.98 16.66
N ASN A 349 0.65 8.68 15.88
CA ASN A 349 0.04 8.20 14.66
C ASN A 349 0.56 9.02 13.49
N MET A 350 1.06 8.36 12.46
CA MET A 350 1.78 9.00 11.37
C MET A 350 1.18 8.65 10.02
N MET A 351 1.05 9.65 9.18
CA MET A 351 0.73 9.55 7.78
C MET A 351 1.98 9.92 6.99
N ILE A 352 2.54 8.99 6.25
CA ILE A 352 3.78 9.15 5.49
C ILE A 352 3.40 9.38 4.03
N LEU A 353 3.76 10.55 3.51
CA LEU A 353 3.55 10.94 2.12
C LEU A 353 4.46 10.12 1.19
N PRO A 354 4.19 10.06 -0.12
CA PRO A 354 5.07 9.36 -1.04
C PRO A 354 6.47 9.98 -1.04
N ARG A 355 7.42 9.26 -1.61
CA ARG A 355 8.77 9.78 -1.76
C ARG A 355 8.76 10.99 -2.70
N ILE A 356 9.39 12.09 -2.28
CA ILE A 356 9.53 13.31 -3.05
C ILE A 356 10.98 13.47 -3.52
N ALA A 357 11.16 13.74 -4.80
CA ALA A 357 12.49 13.95 -5.36
C ALA A 357 13.06 15.29 -4.92
N GLY A 358 14.31 15.30 -4.45
CA GLY A 358 15.00 16.52 -4.05
C GLY A 358 14.62 17.05 -2.67
N LEU A 359 13.84 16.31 -1.88
CA LEU A 359 13.46 16.71 -0.52
C LEU A 359 14.69 16.95 0.35
N GLU A 360 15.71 16.14 0.19
CA GLU A 360 17.00 16.23 0.89
C GLU A 360 17.77 17.54 0.66
N ASN A 361 17.39 18.31 -0.37
CA ASN A 361 18.06 19.58 -0.69
C ASN A 361 17.58 20.76 0.17
N GLY A 362 16.46 20.60 0.91
CA GLY A 362 15.90 21.68 1.73
C GLY A 362 15.38 22.88 0.93
N THR A 363 14.91 22.65 -0.30
CA THR A 363 14.45 23.74 -1.20
C THR A 363 12.94 23.67 -1.44
N GLN A 364 12.23 22.86 -0.69
CA GLN A 364 10.80 22.62 -0.86
C GLN A 364 10.01 23.10 0.36
N GLN A 365 8.72 23.31 0.17
CA GLN A 365 7.74 23.62 1.22
C GLN A 365 6.56 22.66 1.11
N ILE A 366 5.91 22.40 2.23
CA ILE A 366 4.61 21.74 2.29
C ILE A 366 3.51 22.75 2.55
N LEU A 367 2.42 22.67 1.80
CA LEU A 367 1.18 23.39 2.02
C LEU A 367 0.08 22.38 2.28
N PHE A 368 -0.86 22.70 3.13
CA PHE A 368 -2.05 21.88 3.36
C PHE A 368 -3.15 22.67 4.05
N ASN A 369 -4.37 22.26 3.86
CA ASN A 369 -5.51 22.70 4.64
C ASN A 369 -5.69 21.77 5.83
N ALA A 370 -5.90 22.31 7.03
CA ALA A 370 -6.19 21.49 8.19
C ALA A 370 -7.23 22.13 9.10
N ARG A 371 -7.96 21.26 9.83
CA ARG A 371 -8.86 21.66 10.92
C ARG A 371 -8.79 20.69 12.08
N SER A 372 -9.06 21.17 13.28
CA SER A 372 -9.15 20.34 14.49
C SER A 372 -10.48 19.58 14.54
N VAL A 373 -10.49 18.46 15.22
CA VAL A 373 -11.73 17.73 15.58
C VAL A 373 -12.55 18.44 16.64
N SER A 374 -11.97 19.40 17.41
CA SER A 374 -12.60 20.08 18.53
C SER A 374 -12.01 21.46 18.75
N THR A 375 -12.83 22.40 19.25
CA THR A 375 -12.37 23.71 19.73
C THR A 375 -12.03 23.70 21.23
N SER A 376 -12.26 22.60 21.93
CA SER A 376 -11.93 22.51 23.37
C SER A 376 -10.42 22.49 23.55
N ALA A 377 -9.90 23.34 24.45
CA ALA A 377 -8.48 23.37 24.78
C ALA A 377 -7.90 22.00 25.22
N ALA A 378 -8.76 21.10 25.67
CA ALA A 378 -8.39 19.72 26.03
C ALA A 378 -8.14 18.80 24.81
N TYR A 379 -8.60 19.17 23.61
CA TYR A 379 -8.62 18.33 22.41
C TYR A 379 -8.09 19.08 21.18
N LEU A 380 -7.28 20.12 21.37
CA LEU A 380 -6.65 20.83 20.26
C LEU A 380 -5.68 19.90 19.53
N SER A 381 -5.68 20.01 18.21
CA SER A 381 -4.83 19.16 17.38
C SER A 381 -3.42 19.72 17.33
N ASN A 382 -2.46 18.97 17.86
CA ASN A 382 -1.05 19.25 17.67
C ASN A 382 -0.56 18.39 16.51
N ILE A 383 -0.09 19.05 15.46
CA ILE A 383 0.45 18.44 14.25
C ILE A 383 1.94 18.69 14.22
N ALA A 384 2.77 17.66 14.05
CA ALA A 384 4.15 17.83 13.64
C ALA A 384 4.26 17.52 12.15
N VAL A 385 4.99 18.36 11.45
CA VAL A 385 5.54 18.08 10.12
C VAL A 385 6.95 17.58 10.33
N ALA A 386 7.24 16.40 9.80
CA ALA A 386 8.53 15.74 9.95
C ALA A 386 9.00 15.20 8.59
N THR A 387 10.25 14.77 8.53
CA THR A 387 10.82 14.01 7.41
C THR A 387 11.38 12.68 7.88
N ILE A 388 11.47 11.72 6.96
CA ILE A 388 11.99 10.37 7.23
C ILE A 388 12.75 9.87 6.00
N ASP A 389 13.68 8.94 6.20
CA ASP A 389 14.51 8.35 5.13
C ASP A 389 13.68 7.50 4.13
N SER A 390 14.33 7.05 3.07
CA SER A 390 13.71 6.20 2.04
C SER A 390 13.28 4.82 2.53
N ASN A 391 13.81 4.34 3.65
CA ASN A 391 13.44 3.09 4.29
C ASN A 391 12.32 3.27 5.31
N LYS A 392 11.86 4.51 5.54
CA LYS A 392 10.86 4.88 6.54
C LYS A 392 11.23 4.42 7.95
N SER A 393 12.52 4.49 8.26
CA SER A 393 13.07 4.12 9.56
C SER A 393 12.70 5.17 10.62
N ILE A 394 12.02 4.75 11.69
CA ILE A 394 11.68 5.65 12.80
C ILE A 394 12.93 6.32 13.41
N ALA A 395 14.09 5.68 13.30
CA ALA A 395 15.35 6.25 13.79
C ALA A 395 15.81 7.49 12.98
N SER A 396 15.36 7.64 11.74
CA SER A 396 15.64 8.79 10.87
C SER A 396 14.56 9.87 10.92
N LEU A 397 13.49 9.67 11.71
CA LEU A 397 12.41 10.64 11.82
C LEU A 397 12.92 11.95 12.43
N SER A 398 12.81 13.05 11.69
CA SER A 398 13.23 14.38 12.09
C SER A 398 12.06 15.35 12.01
N ILE A 399 11.67 15.93 13.15
CA ILE A 399 10.61 16.94 13.19
C ILE A 399 11.17 18.24 12.60
N VAL A 400 10.48 18.77 11.61
CA VAL A 400 10.77 20.08 11.01
C VAL A 400 10.12 21.18 11.84
N ASP A 401 8.80 21.08 12.10
CA ASP A 401 8.06 22.04 12.92
C ASP A 401 6.79 21.42 13.51
N THR A 402 6.17 22.15 14.45
CA THR A 402 4.92 21.75 15.10
C THR A 402 3.89 22.87 15.05
N ILE A 403 2.66 22.53 14.67
CA ILE A 403 1.54 23.45 14.52
C ILE A 403 0.43 23.05 15.49
N GLN A 404 -0.16 24.03 16.17
CA GLN A 404 -1.38 23.82 16.93
C GLN A 404 -2.60 24.30 16.12
N VAL A 405 -3.43 23.37 15.68
CA VAL A 405 -4.67 23.67 14.96
C VAL A 405 -5.80 23.84 15.97
N THR A 406 -6.30 25.06 16.10
CA THR A 406 -7.31 25.44 17.08
C THR A 406 -8.71 25.59 16.50
N SER A 407 -8.81 25.74 15.17
CA SER A 407 -10.08 25.93 14.46
C SER A 407 -10.71 24.59 14.05
N THR A 408 -12.03 24.50 14.12
CA THR A 408 -12.84 23.43 13.51
C THR A 408 -13.25 23.72 12.07
N THR A 409 -12.87 24.89 11.54
CA THR A 409 -12.93 25.21 10.10
C THR A 409 -11.54 25.04 9.49
N TYR A 410 -11.48 24.66 8.23
CA TYR A 410 -10.21 24.55 7.52
C TYR A 410 -9.48 25.90 7.47
N SER A 411 -8.19 25.84 7.66
CA SER A 411 -7.27 26.95 7.51
C SER A 411 -6.05 26.47 6.74
N ASP A 412 -5.44 27.40 6.00
CA ASP A 412 -4.23 27.14 5.21
C ASP A 412 -3.00 27.13 6.11
N TYR A 413 -2.14 26.18 5.90
CA TYR A 413 -0.82 26.06 6.55
C TYR A 413 0.26 25.89 5.50
N SER A 414 1.41 26.49 5.76
CA SER A 414 2.58 26.41 4.89
C SER A 414 3.83 26.34 5.76
N LEU A 415 4.73 25.39 5.47
CA LEU A 415 6.00 25.22 6.16
C LEU A 415 7.10 24.98 5.16
N ASP A 416 8.23 25.69 5.34
CA ASP A 416 9.44 25.45 4.58
C ASP A 416 10.14 24.18 5.10
N LEU A 417 10.57 23.35 4.18
CA LEU A 417 11.34 22.12 4.45
C LEU A 417 12.83 22.40 4.22
N ASP A 418 13.31 23.50 4.80
CA ASP A 418 14.67 24.03 4.56
C ASP A 418 15.72 23.47 5.54
N ASN A 419 15.29 22.84 6.62
CA ASN A 419 16.16 22.27 7.64
C ASN A 419 15.94 20.76 7.78
N VAL A 420 15.99 20.04 6.68
CA VAL A 420 15.75 18.60 6.63
C VAL A 420 17.08 17.82 6.66
N ALA A 421 17.01 16.55 7.06
CA ALA A 421 18.18 15.67 7.02
C ALA A 421 18.59 15.37 5.56
N SER A 422 19.88 15.14 5.34
CA SER A 422 20.45 14.87 4.00
C SER A 422 20.00 13.55 3.37
N ASP A 423 19.30 12.71 4.10
CA ASP A 423 18.69 11.45 3.65
C ASP A 423 17.15 11.52 3.67
N ALA A 424 16.56 12.70 3.91
CA ALA A 424 15.13 12.91 3.88
C ALA A 424 14.54 12.51 2.52
N ALA A 425 13.51 11.69 2.55
CA ALA A 425 12.89 11.15 1.34
C ALA A 425 11.36 11.27 1.33
N HIS A 426 10.76 11.32 2.50
CA HIS A 426 9.31 11.42 2.69
C HIS A 426 8.99 12.51 3.69
N VAL A 427 7.90 13.23 3.45
CA VAL A 427 7.28 14.08 4.46
C VAL A 427 6.32 13.25 5.30
N VAL A 428 6.24 13.54 6.58
CA VAL A 428 5.40 12.83 7.55
C VAL A 428 4.52 13.83 8.28
N LEU A 429 3.23 13.60 8.28
CA LEU A 429 2.27 14.31 9.11
C LEU A 429 1.96 13.48 10.36
N ILE A 430 2.16 14.06 11.53
CA ILE A 430 2.03 13.39 12.82
C ILE A 430 1.00 14.13 13.64
N VAL A 431 0.02 13.41 14.20
CA VAL A 431 -0.85 13.95 15.25
C VAL A 431 -0.46 13.31 16.57
N PHE A 432 -0.13 14.13 17.54
CA PHE A 432 0.31 13.67 18.85
C PHE A 432 -0.54 14.28 19.99
N ALA A 433 -0.60 13.57 21.11
CA ALA A 433 -1.29 14.03 22.29
C ALA A 433 -0.52 15.20 22.92
N GLY A 434 -1.15 16.35 23.08
CA GLY A 434 -0.60 17.46 23.83
C GLY A 434 -0.51 17.15 25.33
N SER A 435 0.35 17.88 26.06
CA SER A 435 0.53 17.74 27.51
C SER A 435 -0.66 18.29 28.31
N ASN A 436 -1.82 17.67 28.21
CA ASN A 436 -2.99 18.09 28.99
C ASN A 436 -3.02 17.39 30.37
N THR A 437 -2.55 18.10 31.37
CA THR A 437 -2.59 17.70 32.77
C THR A 437 -4.02 17.86 33.32
N GLY A 438 -4.86 16.84 33.17
CA GLY A 438 -6.20 16.92 33.82
C GLY A 438 -7.23 15.90 33.33
N TYR A 439 -7.03 15.27 32.20
CA TYR A 439 -7.98 14.28 31.65
C TYR A 439 -7.39 12.88 31.66
N THR A 440 -8.20 11.91 32.10
CA THR A 440 -7.79 10.51 32.21
C THR A 440 -7.79 9.77 30.87
N TYR A 441 -8.54 10.27 29.89
CA TYR A 441 -8.67 9.72 28.54
C TYR A 441 -9.01 10.85 27.56
N GLY A 442 -8.47 10.78 26.35
CA GLY A 442 -8.79 11.75 25.31
C GLY A 442 -8.25 11.33 23.95
N TYR A 443 -8.53 12.11 22.95
CA TYR A 443 -7.96 11.95 21.62
C TYR A 443 -7.67 13.32 21.01
N ASN A 444 -6.59 13.40 20.26
CA ASN A 444 -6.30 14.50 19.36
C ASN A 444 -6.46 13.99 17.93
N GLY A 445 -6.95 14.84 17.05
CA GLY A 445 -7.15 14.47 15.66
C GLY A 445 -7.24 15.69 14.78
N ALA A 446 -6.76 15.56 13.57
CA ALA A 446 -6.85 16.58 12.54
C ALA A 446 -7.41 15.97 11.25
N TYR A 447 -8.10 16.82 10.52
CA TYR A 447 -8.51 16.58 9.15
C TYR A 447 -7.59 17.37 8.25
N PHE A 448 -7.11 16.73 7.19
CA PHE A 448 -6.19 17.30 6.20
C PHE A 448 -6.83 17.27 4.83
N ASP A 449 -6.52 18.28 4.04
CA ASP A 449 -6.95 18.38 2.65
C ASP A 449 -5.97 19.25 1.86
N GLU A 450 -6.05 19.25 0.52
CA GLU A 450 -5.27 20.10 -0.38
C GLU A 450 -3.76 20.07 -0.06
N ILE A 451 -3.18 18.89 0.12
CA ILE A 451 -1.76 18.75 0.44
C ILE A 451 -0.94 18.98 -0.83
N GLU A 452 -0.02 19.94 -0.78
CA GLU A 452 0.92 20.24 -1.85
C GLU A 452 2.36 20.28 -1.32
N ILE A 453 3.29 19.65 -2.03
CA ILE A 453 4.73 19.85 -1.83
C ILE A 453 5.27 20.46 -3.10
N ARG A 454 5.88 21.64 -2.96
CA ARG A 454 6.45 22.41 -4.07
C ARG A 454 7.74 23.08 -3.67
N ASP A 455 8.47 23.58 -4.66
CA ASP A 455 9.67 24.35 -4.39
C ASP A 455 9.33 25.64 -3.64
N ILE A 456 10.17 26.03 -2.67
CA ILE A 456 10.06 27.32 -2.00
C ILE A 456 10.14 28.42 -3.06
N PRO A 457 9.17 29.34 -3.12
CA PRO A 457 9.23 30.44 -4.09
C PRO A 457 10.51 31.23 -3.95
N ASN A 458 11.11 31.61 -5.07
CA ASN A 458 12.33 32.45 -5.08
C ASN A 458 12.18 33.74 -4.29
N CYS A 459 10.94 34.25 -4.19
CA CYS A 459 10.59 35.38 -3.33
C CYS A 459 9.31 35.04 -2.58
N PRO A 460 9.40 34.55 -1.33
CA PRO A 460 8.25 34.19 -0.50
C PRO A 460 7.37 35.41 -0.21
N THR A 461 6.07 35.19 -0.03
CA THR A 461 5.12 36.23 0.38
C THR A 461 5.32 36.61 1.85
N ALA A 462 5.07 37.86 2.21
CA ALA A 462 5.02 38.29 3.61
C ALA A 462 3.96 37.46 4.37
N ALA A 463 4.33 36.86 5.50
CA ALA A 463 3.43 36.08 6.35
C ALA A 463 2.78 36.96 7.43
N ASP A 464 1.66 36.50 8.02
CA ASP A 464 0.93 37.15 9.12
C ASP A 464 0.67 38.63 8.86
N PHE A 465 0.29 38.98 7.64
CA PHE A 465 -0.02 40.37 7.28
C PHE A 465 -1.26 40.84 8.02
N ALA A 466 -1.06 41.73 8.98
CA ALA A 466 -2.09 42.26 9.88
C ALA A 466 -1.97 43.77 10.04
N GLY A 467 -3.01 44.42 10.58
CA GLY A 467 -2.98 45.84 10.85
C GLY A 467 -4.20 46.34 11.59
N MET A 468 -4.10 47.59 12.10
CA MET A 468 -5.20 48.26 12.76
C MET A 468 -5.13 49.76 12.54
N ALA A 469 -6.29 50.42 12.57
CA ALA A 469 -6.34 51.87 12.70
C ALA A 469 -5.80 52.33 14.05
N THR A 470 -4.93 53.32 14.04
CA THR A 470 -4.32 53.90 15.25
C THR A 470 -4.89 55.28 15.59
N SER A 471 -5.55 55.92 14.62
CA SER A 471 -6.35 57.13 14.80
C SER A 471 -7.39 57.25 13.66
N ASP A 472 -8.13 58.38 13.67
CA ASP A 472 -9.06 58.73 12.58
C ASP A 472 -8.40 58.92 11.20
N SER A 473 -7.08 59.10 11.17
CA SER A 473 -6.32 59.34 9.94
C SER A 473 -5.11 58.46 9.82
N SER A 474 -4.93 57.46 10.69
CA SER A 474 -3.73 56.63 10.70
C SER A 474 -4.00 55.14 10.90
N ALA A 475 -3.16 54.30 10.27
CA ALA A 475 -3.13 52.85 10.45
C ALA A 475 -1.69 52.36 10.58
N THR A 476 -1.50 51.24 11.29
CA THR A 476 -0.24 50.54 11.39
C THR A 476 -0.44 49.12 10.90
N LEU A 477 0.46 48.67 9.99
CA LEU A 477 0.54 47.31 9.44
C LEU A 477 1.75 46.61 10.03
N THR A 478 1.65 45.29 10.18
CA THR A 478 2.74 44.41 10.60
C THR A 478 2.72 43.12 9.82
N TRP A 479 3.86 42.50 9.67
CA TRP A 479 4.03 41.19 9.00
C TRP A 479 5.27 40.47 9.51
N VAL A 480 5.38 39.20 9.21
CA VAL A 480 6.59 38.40 9.47
C VAL A 480 7.52 38.50 8.28
N ASP A 481 8.81 38.73 8.57
CA ASP A 481 9.87 38.84 7.57
C ASP A 481 10.10 37.48 6.86
N THR A 482 10.40 37.57 5.58
CA THR A 482 10.87 36.43 4.79
C THR A 482 12.38 36.60 4.55
N THR A 483 13.15 35.58 4.80
CA THR A 483 14.63 35.63 4.80
C THR A 483 15.27 36.14 3.50
N LEU A 484 14.53 36.20 2.39
CA LEU A 484 14.99 36.62 1.08
C LEU A 484 14.60 38.05 0.70
N ALA A 485 13.59 38.63 1.36
CA ALA A 485 13.14 39.96 1.04
C ALA A 485 14.11 41.04 1.60
N THR A 486 14.49 41.99 0.77
CA THR A 486 15.30 43.16 1.18
C THR A 486 14.47 44.35 1.57
N ASN A 487 13.24 44.40 1.07
CA ASN A 487 12.22 45.38 1.41
C ASN A 487 10.84 44.87 0.96
N TYR A 488 9.79 45.60 1.34
CA TYR A 488 8.41 45.29 1.01
C TYR A 488 7.76 46.48 0.29
N ILE A 489 6.90 46.19 -0.67
CA ILE A 489 6.08 47.17 -1.36
C ILE A 489 4.68 47.08 -0.77
N ILE A 490 4.16 48.24 -0.30
CA ILE A 490 2.81 48.32 0.19
C ILE A 490 2.00 49.18 -0.77
N GLU A 491 0.83 48.72 -1.15
CA GLU A 491 -0.15 49.44 -1.96
C GLU A 491 -1.46 49.56 -1.15
N TRP A 492 -2.10 50.73 -1.21
CA TRP A 492 -3.35 50.92 -0.49
C TRP A 492 -4.29 51.87 -1.24
N GLY A 493 -5.57 51.78 -0.96
CA GLY A 493 -6.61 52.61 -1.52
C GLY A 493 -7.95 52.43 -0.80
N PRO A 494 -8.98 53.25 -1.15
CA PRO A 494 -10.33 52.98 -0.66
C PRO A 494 -10.78 51.56 -0.95
N SER A 495 -11.55 50.97 -0.02
CA SER A 495 -11.95 49.58 -0.15
C SER A 495 -12.60 49.24 -1.50
N GLY A 496 -12.16 48.12 -2.11
CA GLY A 496 -12.59 47.68 -3.43
C GLY A 496 -11.79 48.29 -4.60
N PHE A 497 -10.71 49.04 -4.32
CA PHE A 497 -9.83 49.46 -5.45
C PHE A 497 -9.17 48.26 -6.11
N THR A 498 -8.82 48.40 -7.38
CA THR A 498 -8.15 47.33 -8.10
C THR A 498 -6.63 47.40 -7.89
N GLN A 499 -6.06 46.39 -7.23
CA GLN A 499 -4.63 46.29 -6.98
C GLN A 499 -3.83 46.41 -8.28
N GLY A 500 -2.70 47.17 -8.25
CA GLY A 500 -1.84 47.40 -9.41
C GLY A 500 -2.30 48.49 -10.39
N THR A 501 -3.38 49.24 -10.07
CA THR A 501 -3.95 50.27 -10.98
C THR A 501 -3.48 51.70 -10.71
N GLY A 502 -2.39 51.87 -9.96
CA GLY A 502 -1.81 53.19 -9.70
C GLY A 502 -2.28 53.84 -8.36
N ALA A 503 -2.76 53.04 -7.44
CA ALA A 503 -2.95 53.48 -6.07
C ALA A 503 -1.60 53.91 -5.43
N PRO A 504 -1.58 54.74 -4.37
CA PRO A 504 -0.35 55.07 -3.66
C PRO A 504 0.42 53.80 -3.27
N THR A 505 1.72 53.79 -3.45
CA THR A 505 2.62 52.72 -3.05
C THR A 505 3.77 53.26 -2.22
N ASP A 506 4.25 52.48 -1.26
CA ASP A 506 5.46 52.79 -0.51
C ASP A 506 6.38 51.57 -0.44
N THR A 507 7.69 51.81 -0.31
CA THR A 507 8.70 50.75 -0.19
C THR A 507 9.32 50.82 1.19
N VAL A 508 9.20 49.72 1.94
CA VAL A 508 9.47 49.69 3.38
C VAL A 508 10.53 48.65 3.67
N THR A 509 11.45 48.97 4.57
CA THR A 509 12.37 48.01 5.18
C THR A 509 11.88 47.67 6.58
N GLY A 510 12.00 46.38 6.98
CA GLY A 510 11.51 45.88 8.28
C GLY A 510 10.11 45.31 8.20
N THR A 511 9.52 45.02 9.36
CA THR A 511 8.30 44.21 9.51
C THR A 511 7.09 45.00 10.00
N SER A 512 7.15 46.34 9.89
CA SER A 512 6.03 47.21 10.21
C SER A 512 6.08 48.49 9.39
N TRP A 513 4.90 49.06 9.14
CA TRP A 513 4.73 50.33 8.45
C TRP A 513 3.51 51.09 8.99
N SER A 514 3.57 52.42 9.01
CA SER A 514 2.47 53.26 9.48
C SER A 514 2.20 54.38 8.49
N ILE A 515 0.93 54.65 8.27
CA ILE A 515 0.41 55.77 7.48
C ILE A 515 -0.43 56.68 8.34
N ASN A 516 -0.39 57.99 8.06
CA ASN A 516 -1.11 59.02 8.82
C ASN A 516 -1.84 60.05 7.93
N THR A 517 -2.16 59.66 6.71
CA THR A 517 -2.79 60.53 5.70
C THR A 517 -4.09 59.93 5.17
N LEU A 518 -4.76 59.10 5.98
CA LEU A 518 -6.03 58.50 5.63
C LEU A 518 -7.18 59.45 5.97
N ASP A 519 -8.30 59.31 5.27
CA ASP A 519 -9.55 60.01 5.61
C ASP A 519 -10.25 59.30 6.78
N ASP A 520 -10.98 60.04 7.60
CA ASP A 520 -11.77 59.50 8.69
C ASP A 520 -13.00 58.74 8.17
N ALA A 521 -13.52 57.84 8.98
CA ALA A 521 -14.70 57.02 8.70
C ALA A 521 -14.66 56.32 7.33
N THR A 522 -13.45 55.93 6.90
CA THR A 522 -13.21 55.37 5.57
C THR A 522 -12.55 54.01 5.69
N THR A 523 -13.05 53.01 4.95
CA THR A 523 -12.42 51.69 4.84
C THR A 523 -11.40 51.70 3.74
N TYR A 524 -10.18 51.26 4.06
CA TYR A 524 -9.06 51.11 3.12
C TYR A 524 -8.68 49.65 3.01
N ASP A 525 -8.32 49.24 1.79
CA ASP A 525 -7.73 47.96 1.50
C ASP A 525 -6.21 48.12 1.30
N PHE A 526 -5.45 47.28 1.99
CA PHE A 526 -3.99 47.27 1.95
C PHE A 526 -3.50 45.96 1.34
N TYR A 527 -2.45 46.06 0.52
CA TYR A 527 -1.74 44.91 -0.07
C TYR A 527 -0.26 45.07 0.24
N ILE A 528 0.44 43.91 0.38
CA ILE A 528 1.88 43.83 0.59
C ILE A 528 2.51 42.87 -0.40
N GLN A 529 3.70 43.20 -0.89
CA GLN A 529 4.50 42.36 -1.76
C GLN A 529 5.94 42.35 -1.27
N SER A 530 6.53 41.16 -1.08
CA SER A 530 7.95 41.02 -0.77
C SER A 530 8.79 41.36 -2.01
N ASN A 531 9.87 42.12 -1.84
CA ASN A 531 10.78 42.49 -2.90
C ASN A 531 12.15 41.83 -2.69
N CYS A 532 12.42 40.80 -3.47
CA CYS A 532 13.67 40.06 -3.49
C CYS A 532 14.56 40.42 -4.71
N MET A 533 14.31 41.56 -5.36
CA MET A 533 15.05 41.97 -6.55
C MET A 533 16.56 42.05 -6.34
N ALA A 534 17.00 42.39 -5.11
CA ALA A 534 18.42 42.50 -4.77
C ALA A 534 19.06 41.13 -4.45
N THR A 535 18.29 40.12 -4.07
CA THR A 535 18.77 38.80 -3.68
C THR A 535 18.67 37.77 -4.79
N ASN A 536 17.53 37.73 -5.50
CA ASN A 536 17.28 36.73 -6.56
C ASN A 536 16.58 37.29 -7.82
N GLY A 537 16.41 38.60 -7.94
CA GLY A 537 15.87 39.23 -9.14
C GLY A 537 14.36 39.10 -9.32
N SER A 538 13.59 38.82 -8.24
CA SER A 538 12.16 38.61 -8.32
C SER A 538 11.38 39.38 -7.25
N VAL A 539 10.06 39.40 -7.37
CA VAL A 539 9.12 39.88 -6.34
C VAL A 539 8.10 38.77 -6.08
N SER A 540 7.52 38.75 -4.85
CA SER A 540 6.47 37.79 -4.53
C SER A 540 5.13 38.13 -5.23
N PRO A 541 4.15 37.23 -5.24
CA PRO A 541 2.74 37.63 -5.34
C PRO A 541 2.35 38.65 -4.28
N TRP A 542 1.28 39.41 -4.55
CA TRP A 542 0.69 40.31 -3.56
C TRP A 542 -0.12 39.53 -2.51
N VAL A 543 -0.05 39.96 -1.25
CA VAL A 543 -0.89 39.48 -0.15
C VAL A 543 -1.88 40.59 0.21
N GLY A 544 -3.14 40.22 0.41
CA GLY A 544 -4.23 41.13 0.69
C GLY A 544 -5.49 40.78 -0.14
N PRO A 545 -6.60 41.60 -0.03
CA PRO A 545 -6.65 42.84 0.74
C PRO A 545 -6.77 42.62 2.24
N LEU A 546 -6.08 43.44 3.03
CA LEU A 546 -6.33 43.64 4.43
C LEU A 546 -7.19 44.93 4.59
N SER A 547 -8.44 44.79 4.96
CA SER A 547 -9.36 45.90 5.09
C SER A 547 -9.30 46.49 6.50
N ILE A 548 -9.07 47.81 6.58
CA ILE A 548 -9.01 48.57 7.85
C ILE A 548 -9.93 49.79 7.73
N GLU A 549 -10.82 50.00 8.71
CA GLU A 549 -11.70 51.17 8.80
C GLU A 549 -11.11 52.17 9.80
N THR A 550 -10.93 53.42 9.38
CA THR A 550 -10.53 54.52 10.26
C THR A 550 -11.73 54.99 11.09
N PRO A 551 -11.54 55.27 12.38
CA PRO A 551 -12.62 55.85 13.24
C PRO A 551 -13.10 57.23 12.74
N CYS A 552 -14.32 57.58 13.10
CA CYS A 552 -14.83 58.96 12.88
C CYS A 552 -14.05 59.96 13.69
N LEU A 553 -13.80 61.14 13.13
CA LEU A 553 -13.33 62.31 13.89
C LEU A 553 -14.23 62.56 15.08
N PRO A 554 -13.68 62.75 16.31
CA PRO A 554 -14.50 63.15 17.45
C PRO A 554 -15.19 64.47 17.15
N SER A 555 -16.53 64.50 17.22
CA SER A 555 -17.26 65.75 17.03
C SER A 555 -16.78 66.76 18.03
N GLN A 556 -16.20 67.87 17.56
CA GLN A 556 -15.93 69.04 18.45
C GLN A 556 -17.25 69.52 18.98
N LYS A 557 -17.43 69.45 20.33
CA LYS A 557 -18.57 70.11 21.05
C LYS A 557 -18.34 71.54 21.18
#